data_456df83b43bee403e4ba87a4abf64381
#
_entry.id   456df83b43bee403e4ba87a4abf64381
#
_cell.length_a   1.000
_cell.length_b   1.000
_cell.length_c   1.000
_cell.angle_alpha   90.00
_cell.angle_beta   90.00
_cell.angle_gamma   90.00
#
_symmetry.space_group_name_H-M   'P 1'
#
loop_
_entity.id
_entity.type
_entity.pdbx_description
1 polymer ?
#
loop_
_entity_poly.entity_id
_entity_poly.type
_entity_poly.pdbx_seq_one_letter_code
_entity_poly.pdbx_strand_id
1 'polypeptide(L)'
;MRKLVFNILDFFEAAYSHLRSMGVVLKHTFAKRVTVQYPEERPKLAPRWRGRIVLTRDPGGEERCVGCYLCAVACPVDCISLQATEDEHGRRYPEFFRINFSRCIFCGYCEEACPTYAIQLTPDFEMCEYTRQNLVYEKENLLISGTGKYPGYSFYNVAGLAIKDKEKGQAENEAPPVDVRGLLP
;
A
#
# COMPACT_ATOMS: atom_id res chain seq x y z
N MET A 1 0.24 -3.33 -66.38
CA MET A 1 -1.17 -3.52 -65.99
C MET A 1 -1.31 -4.21 -64.64
N ARG A 2 -0.67 -5.34 -64.37
CA ARG A 2 -0.82 -6.06 -63.08
C ARG A 2 -0.46 -5.23 -61.82
N LYS A 3 0.56 -4.40 -61.85
CA LYS A 3 0.95 -3.51 -60.73
C LYS A 3 -0.05 -2.40 -60.47
N LEU A 4 -0.71 -1.89 -61.53
CA LEU A 4 -1.69 -0.80 -61.36
C LEU A 4 -3.00 -1.29 -60.74
N VAL A 5 -3.41 -2.51 -61.12
CA VAL A 5 -4.61 -3.17 -60.53
C VAL A 5 -4.39 -3.51 -59.06
N PHE A 6 -3.18 -3.97 -58.73
CA PHE A 6 -2.81 -4.21 -57.32
C PHE A 6 -2.85 -2.93 -56.48
N ASN A 7 -2.31 -1.82 -56.98
CA ASN A 7 -2.36 -0.54 -56.27
C ASN A 7 -3.79 0.03 -56.09
N ILE A 8 -4.71 -0.25 -57.01
CA ILE A 8 -6.11 0.19 -56.89
C ILE A 8 -6.85 -0.64 -55.84
N LEU A 9 -6.64 -1.94 -55.81
CA LEU A 9 -7.25 -2.84 -54.78
C LEU A 9 -6.74 -2.49 -53.40
N ASP A 10 -5.45 -2.31 -53.23
CA ASP A 10 -4.82 -1.90 -51.97
C ASP A 10 -5.34 -0.54 -51.48
N PHE A 11 -5.58 0.40 -52.42
CA PHE A 11 -6.16 1.68 -52.08
C PHE A 11 -7.60 1.54 -51.51
N PHE A 12 -8.45 0.72 -52.14
CA PHE A 12 -9.80 0.50 -51.65
C PHE A 12 -9.83 -0.25 -50.32
N GLU A 13 -8.96 -1.21 -50.12
CA GLU A 13 -8.80 -1.92 -48.87
C GLU A 13 -8.34 -0.99 -47.75
N ALA A 14 -7.36 -0.15 -48.00
CA ALA A 14 -6.91 0.88 -47.08
C ALA A 14 -8.02 1.88 -46.73
N ALA A 15 -8.75 2.38 -47.74
CA ALA A 15 -9.85 3.31 -47.55
C ALA A 15 -10.98 2.66 -46.69
N TYR A 16 -11.33 1.43 -46.97
CA TYR A 16 -12.32 0.68 -46.19
C TYR A 16 -11.87 0.49 -44.75
N SER A 17 -10.61 0.13 -44.52
CA SER A 17 -10.01 -0.02 -43.21
C SER A 17 -10.09 1.28 -42.39
N HIS A 18 -9.78 2.42 -43.02
CA HIS A 18 -9.88 3.73 -42.37
C HIS A 18 -11.33 4.10 -42.03
N LEU A 19 -12.25 3.92 -42.96
CA LEU A 19 -13.67 4.20 -42.72
C LEU A 19 -14.22 3.34 -41.58
N ARG A 20 -13.86 2.06 -41.54
CA ARG A 20 -14.22 1.17 -40.44
C ARG A 20 -13.67 1.62 -39.10
N SER A 21 -12.40 2.02 -39.06
CA SER A 21 -11.76 2.53 -37.84
C SER A 21 -12.42 3.82 -37.35
N MET A 22 -12.72 4.75 -38.27
CA MET A 22 -13.46 5.96 -37.93
C MET A 22 -14.86 5.67 -37.42
N GLY A 23 -15.57 4.69 -37.98
CA GLY A 23 -16.87 4.24 -37.49
C GLY A 23 -16.82 3.68 -36.07
N VAL A 24 -15.79 2.93 -35.72
CA VAL A 24 -15.56 2.44 -34.36
C VAL A 24 -15.35 3.59 -33.38
N VAL A 25 -14.50 4.54 -33.72
CA VAL A 25 -14.23 5.72 -32.88
C VAL A 25 -15.51 6.55 -32.69
N LEU A 26 -16.24 6.79 -33.78
CA LEU A 26 -17.51 7.53 -33.74
C LEU A 26 -18.55 6.84 -32.82
N LYS A 27 -18.65 5.51 -32.87
CA LYS A 27 -19.51 4.75 -31.96
C LYS A 27 -19.10 4.96 -30.51
N HIS A 28 -17.81 4.96 -30.19
CA HIS A 28 -17.32 5.19 -28.83
C HIS A 28 -17.53 6.62 -28.34
N THR A 29 -17.64 7.61 -29.22
CA THR A 29 -17.96 8.99 -28.84
C THR A 29 -19.33 9.11 -28.15
N PHE A 30 -20.28 8.25 -28.51
CA PHE A 30 -21.63 8.22 -27.91
C PHE A 30 -21.77 7.18 -26.78
N ALA A 31 -20.69 6.42 -26.47
CA ALA A 31 -20.70 5.45 -25.39
C ALA A 31 -20.68 6.15 -24.01
N LYS A 32 -21.26 5.49 -23.01
CA LYS A 32 -21.18 5.99 -21.62
C LYS A 32 -19.71 6.05 -21.19
N ARG A 33 -19.32 7.18 -20.62
CA ARG A 33 -17.97 7.38 -20.06
C ARG A 33 -17.69 6.40 -18.92
N VAL A 34 -16.49 5.82 -18.90
CA VAL A 34 -16.02 4.86 -17.89
C VAL A 34 -14.99 5.53 -16.95
N THR A 35 -14.64 6.79 -17.23
CA THR A 35 -13.68 7.54 -16.44
C THR A 35 -14.27 7.94 -15.10
N VAL A 36 -13.49 7.76 -14.04
CA VAL A 36 -13.80 8.23 -12.69
C VAL A 36 -13.33 9.67 -12.55
N GLN A 37 -14.17 10.54 -12.02
CA GLN A 37 -13.86 11.96 -11.81
C GLN A 37 -13.17 12.14 -10.46
N TYR A 38 -11.87 11.84 -10.42
CA TYR A 38 -11.05 12.10 -9.23
C TYR A 38 -10.77 13.61 -9.10
N PRO A 39 -10.85 14.24 -7.91
CA PRO A 39 -11.03 13.62 -6.58
C PRO A 39 -12.48 13.47 -6.11
N GLU A 40 -13.49 13.93 -6.87
CA GLU A 40 -14.90 13.91 -6.47
C GLU A 40 -15.42 12.47 -6.34
N GLU A 41 -15.00 11.61 -7.26
CA GLU A 41 -15.26 10.18 -7.21
C GLU A 41 -13.95 9.42 -6.95
N ARG A 42 -13.86 8.73 -5.82
CA ARG A 42 -12.70 7.87 -5.53
C ARG A 42 -12.87 6.50 -6.20
N PRO A 43 -11.82 5.96 -6.84
CA PRO A 43 -11.85 4.61 -7.40
C PRO A 43 -12.02 3.57 -6.30
N LYS A 44 -12.88 2.59 -6.53
CA LYS A 44 -12.99 1.42 -5.63
C LYS A 44 -11.78 0.51 -5.86
N LEU A 45 -10.88 0.49 -4.91
CA LEU A 45 -9.68 -0.35 -4.96
C LEU A 45 -9.99 -1.77 -4.49
N ALA A 46 -9.25 -2.74 -5.02
CA ALA A 46 -9.38 -4.13 -4.59
C ALA A 46 -8.86 -4.29 -3.15
N PRO A 47 -9.41 -5.22 -2.35
CA PRO A 47 -8.94 -5.47 -0.97
C PRO A 47 -7.46 -5.86 -0.88
N ARG A 48 -6.92 -6.43 -1.96
CA ARG A 48 -5.48 -6.80 -2.07
C ARG A 48 -4.63 -5.70 -2.71
N TRP A 49 -5.12 -4.47 -2.75
CA TRP A 49 -4.35 -3.34 -3.24
C TRP A 49 -3.11 -3.12 -2.37
N ARG A 50 -1.99 -2.86 -3.02
CA ARG A 50 -0.70 -2.63 -2.36
C ARG A 50 -0.40 -1.13 -2.36
N GLY A 51 -1.00 -0.39 -1.45
CA GLY A 51 -0.77 1.03 -1.27
C GLY A 51 0.14 1.33 -0.07
N ARG A 52 -0.15 2.41 0.65
CA ARG A 52 0.65 2.87 1.78
C ARG A 52 0.88 1.79 2.81
N ILE A 53 2.14 1.63 3.23
CA ILE A 53 2.53 0.70 4.28
C ILE A 53 2.32 1.37 5.64
N VAL A 54 1.76 0.62 6.57
CA VAL A 54 1.53 1.05 7.96
C VAL A 54 2.05 0.02 8.94
N LEU A 55 2.33 0.47 10.16
CA LEU A 55 2.59 -0.38 11.32
C LEU A 55 1.34 -0.45 12.20
N THR A 56 1.02 -1.64 12.68
CA THR A 56 -0.21 -1.92 13.44
C THR A 56 0.07 -2.21 14.89
N ARG A 57 -0.98 -2.08 15.70
CA ARG A 57 -0.99 -2.40 17.15
C ARG A 57 -1.78 -3.67 17.43
N ASP A 58 -1.49 -4.32 18.53
CA ASP A 58 -2.30 -5.40 19.07
C ASP A 58 -3.64 -4.86 19.61
N PRO A 59 -4.64 -5.74 19.81
CA PRO A 59 -5.89 -5.34 20.45
C PRO A 59 -5.69 -4.72 21.84
N GLY A 60 -4.56 -5.00 22.49
CA GLY A 60 -4.15 -4.40 23.76
C GLY A 60 -3.53 -3.00 23.65
N GLY A 61 -3.38 -2.46 22.42
CA GLY A 61 -2.77 -1.16 22.17
C GLY A 61 -1.24 -1.18 21.99
N GLU A 62 -0.61 -2.35 22.14
CA GLU A 62 0.84 -2.51 22.02
C GLU A 62 1.31 -2.57 20.57
N GLU A 63 2.51 -2.06 20.26
CA GLU A 63 3.12 -2.20 18.94
C GLU A 63 3.33 -3.69 18.61
N ARG A 64 2.84 -4.17 17.48
CA ARG A 64 3.06 -5.56 17.05
C ARG A 64 4.49 -5.82 16.61
N CYS A 65 5.21 -4.79 16.20
CA CYS A 65 6.55 -4.95 15.69
C CYS A 65 7.51 -5.34 16.82
N VAL A 66 8.26 -6.41 16.59
CA VAL A 66 9.28 -6.94 17.52
C VAL A 66 10.70 -6.69 17.02
N GLY A 67 10.87 -5.88 16.01
CA GLY A 67 12.19 -5.55 15.47
C GLY A 67 12.99 -6.77 14.97
N CYS A 68 12.35 -7.74 14.31
CA CYS A 68 13.01 -8.98 13.86
C CYS A 68 13.82 -8.85 12.57
N TYR A 69 13.81 -7.71 11.91
CA TYR A 69 14.52 -7.39 10.64
C TYR A 69 14.04 -8.16 9.39
N LEU A 70 13.12 -9.11 9.48
CA LEU A 70 12.70 -9.92 8.34
C LEU A 70 12.12 -9.09 7.20
N CYS A 71 11.38 -8.02 7.50
CA CYS A 71 10.85 -7.11 6.49
C CYS A 71 11.95 -6.33 5.75
N ALA A 72 13.04 -5.96 6.44
CA ALA A 72 14.18 -5.29 5.82
C ALA A 72 14.96 -6.24 4.91
N VAL A 73 15.20 -7.49 5.36
CA VAL A 73 15.88 -8.52 4.57
C VAL A 73 15.07 -8.94 3.34
N ALA A 74 13.73 -8.99 3.47
CA ALA A 74 12.84 -9.35 2.35
C ALA A 74 12.68 -8.22 1.33
N CYS A 75 13.14 -7.00 1.64
CA CYS A 75 12.96 -5.85 0.77
C CYS A 75 13.92 -5.87 -0.44
N PRO A 76 13.44 -5.99 -1.69
CA PRO A 76 14.32 -6.08 -2.86
C PRO A 76 15.04 -4.77 -3.20
N VAL A 77 14.57 -3.65 -2.65
CA VAL A 77 15.12 -2.30 -2.92
C VAL A 77 15.77 -1.67 -1.70
N ASP A 78 15.88 -2.41 -0.60
CA ASP A 78 16.53 -1.98 0.65
C ASP A 78 16.05 -0.59 1.12
N CYS A 79 14.73 -0.42 1.17
CA CYS A 79 14.10 0.86 1.56
C CYS A 79 13.65 0.90 3.02
N ILE A 80 13.84 -0.19 3.79
CA ILE A 80 13.43 -0.32 5.19
C ILE A 80 14.66 -0.34 6.10
N SER A 81 14.71 0.58 7.05
CA SER A 81 15.74 0.64 8.09
C SER A 81 15.09 0.60 9.45
N LEU A 82 15.60 -0.20 10.35
CA LEU A 82 15.12 -0.29 11.73
C LEU A 82 16.25 -0.67 12.67
N GLN A 83 16.07 -0.37 13.95
CA GLN A 83 16.91 -0.85 15.03
C GLN A 83 16.01 -1.36 16.15
N ALA A 84 16.25 -2.59 16.58
CA ALA A 84 15.54 -3.19 17.69
C ALA A 84 16.20 -2.83 19.00
N THR A 85 15.37 -2.64 20.03
CA THR A 85 15.77 -2.51 21.43
C THR A 85 14.89 -3.40 22.30
N GLU A 86 15.25 -3.56 23.58
CA GLU A 86 14.48 -4.34 24.55
C GLU A 86 14.06 -3.42 25.69
N ASP A 87 12.82 -3.59 26.13
CA ASP A 87 12.27 -2.93 27.30
C ASP A 87 12.76 -3.62 28.59
N GLU A 88 12.61 -2.98 29.74
CA GLU A 88 12.94 -3.52 31.08
C GLU A 88 12.32 -4.88 31.38
N HIS A 89 11.22 -5.21 30.68
CA HIS A 89 10.50 -6.49 30.77
C HIS A 89 10.96 -7.54 29.74
N GLY A 90 12.03 -7.28 28.99
CA GLY A 90 12.53 -8.18 27.94
C GLY A 90 11.70 -8.19 26.66
N ARG A 91 10.78 -7.25 26.50
CA ARG A 91 9.99 -7.09 25.27
C ARG A 91 10.85 -6.40 24.22
N ARG A 92 10.93 -7.01 23.03
CA ARG A 92 11.59 -6.41 21.87
C ARG A 92 10.61 -5.51 21.12
N TYR A 93 11.09 -4.35 20.71
CA TYR A 93 10.38 -3.40 19.86
C TYR A 93 11.38 -2.60 19.02
N PRO A 94 10.96 -1.97 17.91
CA PRO A 94 11.84 -1.09 17.15
C PRO A 94 12.02 0.24 17.88
N GLU A 95 13.24 0.61 18.21
CA GLU A 95 13.60 1.93 18.70
C GLU A 95 13.29 2.99 17.65
N PHE A 96 13.76 2.74 16.41
CA PHE A 96 13.29 3.46 15.23
C PHE A 96 12.89 2.49 14.12
N PHE A 97 11.98 2.93 13.26
CA PHE A 97 11.57 2.22 12.07
C PHE A 97 11.34 3.25 10.96
N ARG A 98 11.99 3.06 9.83
CA ARG A 98 11.97 4.02 8.73
C ARG A 98 11.72 3.32 7.42
N ILE A 99 10.84 3.89 6.60
CA ILE A 99 10.61 3.45 5.21
C ILE A 99 10.84 4.63 4.28
N ASN A 100 11.68 4.43 3.28
CA ASN A 100 11.85 5.38 2.19
C ASN A 100 10.89 5.07 1.05
N PHE A 101 9.72 5.71 1.04
CA PHE A 101 8.71 5.51 0.00
C PHE A 101 9.14 6.01 -1.38
N SER A 102 10.14 6.86 -1.48
CA SER A 102 10.68 7.27 -2.78
C SER A 102 11.44 6.15 -3.51
N ARG A 103 11.81 5.07 -2.78
CA ARG A 103 12.46 3.87 -3.32
C ARG A 103 11.55 2.65 -3.33
N CYS A 104 10.52 2.65 -2.50
CA CYS A 104 9.60 1.54 -2.34
C CYS A 104 8.86 1.24 -3.66
N ILE A 105 8.81 -0.02 -4.05
CA ILE A 105 8.07 -0.50 -5.23
C ILE A 105 6.73 -1.16 -4.87
N PHE A 106 6.32 -1.10 -3.62
CA PHE A 106 5.05 -1.64 -3.12
C PHE A 106 4.83 -3.13 -3.46
N CYS A 107 5.89 -3.94 -3.46
CA CYS A 107 5.83 -5.35 -3.82
C CYS A 107 5.10 -6.24 -2.80
N GLY A 108 4.98 -5.80 -1.53
CA GLY A 108 4.27 -6.53 -0.47
C GLY A 108 5.10 -7.59 0.27
N TYR A 109 6.35 -7.87 -0.13
CA TYR A 109 7.18 -8.89 0.53
C TYR A 109 7.43 -8.62 2.02
N CYS A 110 7.46 -7.36 2.43
CA CYS A 110 7.61 -7.00 3.84
C CYS A 110 6.38 -7.42 4.67
N GLU A 111 5.16 -7.35 4.11
CA GLU A 111 3.94 -7.83 4.75
C GLU A 111 3.95 -9.36 4.87
N GLU A 112 4.33 -10.05 3.79
CA GLU A 112 4.40 -11.53 3.75
C GLU A 112 5.49 -12.09 4.68
N ALA A 113 6.61 -11.40 4.82
CA ALA A 113 7.72 -11.81 5.68
C ALA A 113 7.48 -11.53 7.16
N CYS A 114 6.46 -10.75 7.53
CA CYS A 114 6.23 -10.32 8.90
C CYS A 114 5.51 -11.40 9.73
N PRO A 115 6.17 -12.03 10.73
CA PRO A 115 5.55 -13.08 11.52
C PRO A 115 4.48 -12.56 12.49
N THR A 116 4.52 -11.26 12.82
CA THR A 116 3.61 -10.64 13.80
C THR A 116 2.47 -9.88 13.14
N TYR A 117 2.39 -9.85 11.80
CA TYR A 117 1.45 -9.00 11.04
C TYR A 117 1.50 -7.52 11.43
N ALA A 118 2.68 -7.06 11.87
CA ALA A 118 2.88 -5.68 12.30
C ALA A 118 2.89 -4.71 11.12
N ILE A 119 3.55 -5.07 10.02
CA ILE A 119 3.62 -4.28 8.81
C ILE A 119 2.54 -4.74 7.83
N GLN A 120 1.73 -3.81 7.34
CA GLN A 120 0.61 -4.11 6.46
C GLN A 120 0.50 -3.06 5.35
N LEU A 121 0.07 -3.49 4.16
CA LEU A 121 -0.23 -2.60 3.06
C LEU A 121 -1.72 -2.22 3.10
N THR A 122 -2.02 -0.93 2.94
CA THR A 122 -3.38 -0.41 2.91
C THR A 122 -3.80 -0.07 1.49
N PRO A 123 -5.09 0.05 1.20
CA PRO A 123 -5.55 0.56 -0.09
C PRO A 123 -5.35 2.07 -0.29
N ASP A 124 -4.74 2.77 0.67
CA ASP A 124 -4.43 4.18 0.53
C ASP A 124 -3.27 4.41 -0.45
N PHE A 125 -3.47 5.32 -1.41
CA PHE A 125 -2.49 5.69 -2.43
C PHE A 125 -2.16 7.19 -2.43
N GLU A 126 -2.82 7.98 -1.58
CA GLU A 126 -2.66 9.43 -1.54
C GLU A 126 -1.40 9.82 -0.75
N MET A 127 -0.22 9.67 -1.37
CA MET A 127 1.09 9.95 -0.78
C MET A 127 1.88 10.97 -1.60
N CYS A 128 1.20 11.94 -2.19
CA CYS A 128 1.86 12.96 -2.99
C CYS A 128 2.54 13.99 -2.08
N GLU A 129 3.83 14.22 -2.28
CA GLU A 129 4.63 15.16 -1.52
C GLU A 129 5.42 16.12 -2.42
N TYR A 130 5.66 17.34 -1.95
CA TYR A 130 6.43 18.33 -2.71
C TYR A 130 7.92 18.06 -2.71
N THR A 131 8.45 17.44 -1.66
CA THR A 131 9.86 17.13 -1.52
C THR A 131 10.08 15.65 -1.29
N ARG A 132 11.16 15.13 -1.87
CA ARG A 132 11.51 13.72 -1.75
C ARG A 132 11.82 13.30 -0.31
N GLN A 133 12.31 14.22 0.50
CA GLN A 133 12.61 13.98 1.91
C GLN A 133 11.36 13.63 2.72
N ASN A 134 10.22 14.25 2.40
CA ASN A 134 8.95 13.99 3.07
C ASN A 134 8.39 12.59 2.80
N LEU A 135 8.91 11.89 1.77
CA LEU A 135 8.58 10.49 1.50
C LEU A 135 9.40 9.49 2.34
N VAL A 136 10.20 9.96 3.27
CA VAL A 136 10.86 9.13 4.28
C VAL A 136 10.01 9.18 5.54
N TYR A 137 9.27 8.08 5.78
CA TYR A 137 8.37 7.99 6.93
C TYR A 137 9.07 7.32 8.09
N GLU A 138 9.00 7.95 9.24
CA GLU A 138 9.49 7.43 10.53
C GLU A 138 8.40 6.58 11.22
N LYS A 139 8.76 5.93 12.30
CA LYS A 139 7.88 5.04 13.07
C LYS A 139 6.55 5.71 13.44
N GLU A 140 6.59 6.95 13.91
CA GLU A 140 5.42 7.73 14.32
C GLU A 140 4.44 7.95 13.16
N ASN A 141 4.96 8.15 11.94
CA ASN A 141 4.15 8.36 10.74
C ASN A 141 3.56 7.06 10.18
N LEU A 142 4.16 5.92 10.52
CA LEU A 142 3.75 4.60 10.05
C LEU A 142 2.79 3.91 11.01
N LEU A 143 2.88 4.22 12.31
CA LEU A 143 2.16 3.52 13.37
C LEU A 143 0.73 4.04 13.46
N ILE A 144 -0.24 3.16 13.17
CA ILE A 144 -1.66 3.46 13.31
C ILE A 144 -2.19 3.05 14.68
N SER A 145 -3.29 3.65 15.12
CA SER A 145 -3.94 3.32 16.39
C SER A 145 -4.63 1.96 16.43
N GLY A 146 -4.83 1.32 15.27
CA GLY A 146 -5.62 0.11 15.11
C GLY A 146 -4.80 -1.14 14.80
N THR A 147 -5.52 -2.25 14.75
CA THR A 147 -4.99 -3.60 14.51
C THR A 147 -4.87 -3.95 13.01
N GLY A 148 -5.31 -3.06 12.13
CA GLY A 148 -5.26 -3.24 10.69
C GLY A 148 -6.17 -4.38 10.20
N LYS A 149 -5.70 -5.13 9.19
CA LYS A 149 -6.43 -6.23 8.54
C LYS A 149 -6.72 -7.43 9.45
N TYR A 150 -6.01 -7.56 10.56
CA TYR A 150 -6.09 -8.73 11.44
C TYR A 150 -6.50 -8.33 12.87
N PRO A 151 -7.77 -7.93 13.10
CA PRO A 151 -8.20 -7.35 14.36
C PRO A 151 -8.17 -8.35 15.53
N GLY A 152 -8.35 -9.63 15.27
CA GLY A 152 -8.36 -10.68 16.31
C GLY A 152 -6.98 -11.25 16.64
N TYR A 153 -5.92 -10.87 15.92
CA TYR A 153 -4.59 -11.40 16.15
C TYR A 153 -3.88 -10.63 17.26
N SER A 154 -3.46 -11.32 18.32
CA SER A 154 -2.64 -10.78 19.40
C SER A 154 -1.34 -11.56 19.49
N PHE A 155 -0.24 -10.98 19.04
CA PHE A 155 1.07 -11.62 19.05
C PHE A 155 1.53 -11.95 20.48
N TYR A 156 1.40 -10.98 21.39
CA TYR A 156 1.92 -11.15 22.75
C TYR A 156 1.17 -12.22 23.55
N ASN A 157 -0.15 -12.36 23.35
CA ASN A 157 -0.91 -13.45 23.96
C ASN A 157 -0.49 -14.82 23.41
N VAL A 158 -0.26 -14.92 22.10
CA VAL A 158 0.18 -16.15 21.45
C VAL A 158 1.61 -16.53 21.85
N ALA A 159 2.48 -15.54 21.97
CA ALA A 159 3.88 -15.74 22.37
C ALA A 159 4.04 -16.05 23.87
N GLY A 160 2.98 -15.92 24.66
CA GLY A 160 3.02 -16.12 26.11
C GLY A 160 3.82 -15.04 26.86
N LEU A 161 4.09 -13.91 26.23
CA LEU A 161 4.79 -12.78 26.83
C LEU A 161 3.79 -11.95 27.65
N ALA A 162 3.93 -11.97 28.96
CA ALA A 162 3.16 -11.11 29.83
C ALA A 162 3.65 -9.67 29.72
N ILE A 163 2.79 -8.79 29.22
CA ILE A 163 3.01 -7.34 29.28
C ILE A 163 2.53 -6.91 30.67
N LYS A 164 3.46 -6.79 31.61
CA LYS A 164 3.15 -6.28 32.95
C LYS A 164 3.18 -4.75 32.91
N ASP A 165 2.15 -4.14 33.51
CA ASP A 165 2.09 -2.75 33.95
C ASP A 165 2.10 -1.64 32.88
N LYS A 166 1.69 -1.91 31.64
CA LYS A 166 1.46 -0.84 30.68
C LYS A 166 0.03 -0.34 30.80
N GLU A 167 -0.13 0.95 31.11
CA GLU A 167 -1.43 1.61 31.09
C GLU A 167 -2.06 1.51 29.70
N LYS A 168 -3.25 0.91 29.65
CA LYS A 168 -4.08 0.96 28.45
C LYS A 168 -4.42 2.42 28.16
N GLY A 169 -4.06 2.94 27.01
CA GLY A 169 -4.64 4.21 26.61
C GLY A 169 -3.76 5.17 25.85
N GLN A 170 -2.46 4.98 25.75
CA GLN A 170 -1.62 5.92 24.98
C GLN A 170 -1.88 5.86 23.48
N ALA A 171 -2.37 4.73 22.95
CA ALA A 171 -2.70 4.58 21.54
C ALA A 171 -3.93 5.40 21.09
N GLU A 172 -4.81 5.78 22.02
CA GLU A 172 -6.02 6.55 21.69
C GLU A 172 -5.72 8.03 21.39
N ASN A 173 -4.59 8.55 21.87
CA ASN A 173 -4.21 9.96 21.73
C ASN A 173 -3.30 10.23 20.51
N GLU A 174 -2.78 9.19 19.87
CA GLU A 174 -2.00 9.34 18.66
C GLU A 174 -2.96 9.36 17.45
N ALA A 175 -3.20 10.54 16.90
CA ALA A 175 -3.91 10.66 15.63
C ALA A 175 -3.09 9.94 14.54
N PRO A 176 -3.61 8.89 13.90
CA PRO A 176 -2.88 8.23 12.84
C PRO A 176 -2.70 9.21 11.67
N PRO A 177 -1.52 9.24 11.04
CA PRO A 177 -1.29 10.08 9.86
C PRO A 177 -2.19 9.69 8.68
N VAL A 178 -2.75 8.49 8.74
CA VAL A 178 -3.67 7.93 7.75
C VAL A 178 -4.91 7.42 8.45
N ASP A 179 -6.08 7.93 8.09
CA ASP A 179 -7.35 7.32 8.53
C ASP A 179 -7.60 6.03 7.72
N VAL A 180 -7.24 4.90 8.32
CA VAL A 180 -7.40 3.57 7.69
C VAL A 180 -8.75 2.92 7.95
N ARG A 181 -9.64 3.52 8.78
CA ARG A 181 -10.93 2.90 9.14
C ARG A 181 -11.84 2.67 7.95
N GLY A 182 -11.78 3.55 6.96
CA GLY A 182 -12.52 3.39 5.71
C GLY A 182 -11.76 2.66 4.59
N LEU A 183 -10.49 2.30 4.80
CA LEU A 183 -9.59 1.74 3.79
C LEU A 183 -9.40 0.23 3.93
N LEU A 184 -9.71 -0.31 5.10
CA LEU A 184 -9.62 -1.75 5.37
C LEU A 184 -10.92 -2.45 5.01
N PRO A 185 -10.87 -3.66 4.43
CA PRO A 185 -12.05 -4.46 4.09
C PRO A 185 -12.81 -4.94 5.31
#